data_46a7ca45716c16777d6bc757456e3060
#
_entry.id   46a7ca45716c16777d6bc757456e3060
#
_cell.length_a   1.000
_cell.length_b   1.000
_cell.length_c   1.000
_cell.angle_alpha   90.00
_cell.angle_beta   90.00
_cell.angle_gamma   90.00
#
_symmetry.space_group_name_H-M   'P 1'
#
loop_
_entity.id
_entity.type
_entity.pdbx_description
1 polymer ?
#
loop_
_entity_poly.entity_id
_entity_poly.type
_entity_poly.pdbx_seq_one_letter_code
_entity_poly.pdbx_strand_id
1 'polypeptide(L)'
;MKPFSPALLMLALVLAAINLRPGITSFAPLIERIANELSLSRSLVSLTTALPVLCMGLLAPLAPRLALRFGLERTIAACLALIALSLLARLGGHVSVVLIGSAVLLGAGIAIAGPLLSGFIKRHFRERVGKVVGWYSFSMAIGGASGAVLTAPLTHGLGGDWSLGLAAWCVPALLAFVLWLRVPSQPESANAGEQQGLPWRVPRAWLVTGFFAIQAGFFYTLATWLVARYHEAGLSMLHSNALFSLFMLVGLPSAWLLPWLAQRFGIRQPLLVACSLSLTLSLCMITFAPNWLPEVWAVLMGFALSGSFALSLVLPLYEVQSPLAVSRWTAMMLFAGYSLGCLAPILTGLGRDLAGNYQVPFMALTGMGVLMSVLAWALRPPKQPT
;
A
#
# COMPACT_ATOMS: atom_id res chain seq x y z
N MET A 1 -6.90 9.94 -36.16
CA MET A 1 -7.49 9.99 -34.79
C MET A 1 -6.92 11.21 -34.10
N LYS A 2 -7.77 12.10 -33.53
CA LYS A 2 -7.27 13.26 -32.78
C LYS A 2 -6.38 12.76 -31.61
N PRO A 3 -5.21 13.36 -31.38
CA PRO A 3 -4.38 12.98 -30.25
C PRO A 3 -5.16 13.18 -28.96
N PHE A 4 -5.17 12.17 -28.09
CA PHE A 4 -5.82 12.29 -26.78
C PHE A 4 -5.19 13.42 -25.99
N SER A 5 -6.02 14.25 -25.39
CA SER A 5 -5.56 15.34 -24.58
C SER A 5 -4.67 14.83 -23.43
N PRO A 6 -3.46 15.38 -23.23
CA PRO A 6 -2.62 15.02 -22.09
C PRO A 6 -3.33 15.15 -20.73
N ALA A 7 -4.30 16.07 -20.63
CA ALA A 7 -5.15 16.25 -19.45
C ALA A 7 -6.05 15.04 -19.19
N LEU A 8 -6.62 14.41 -20.23
CA LEU A 8 -7.46 13.22 -20.09
C LEU A 8 -6.63 12.00 -19.67
N LEU A 9 -5.42 11.84 -20.21
CA LEU A 9 -4.50 10.77 -19.80
C LEU A 9 -4.08 10.93 -18.34
N MET A 10 -3.85 12.18 -17.91
CA MET A 10 -3.52 12.48 -16.52
C MET A 10 -4.70 12.20 -15.58
N LEU A 11 -5.92 12.59 -15.97
CA LEU A 11 -7.13 12.31 -15.21
C LEU A 11 -7.37 10.80 -15.09
N ALA A 12 -7.21 10.04 -16.18
CA ALA A 12 -7.33 8.59 -16.17
C ALA A 12 -6.30 7.94 -15.22
N LEU A 13 -5.05 8.40 -15.24
CA LEU A 13 -4.00 7.95 -14.33
C LEU A 13 -4.35 8.25 -12.86
N VAL A 14 -4.77 9.48 -12.56
CA VAL A 14 -5.15 9.92 -11.20
C VAL A 14 -6.31 9.08 -10.66
N LEU A 15 -7.38 8.92 -11.46
CA LEU A 15 -8.53 8.12 -11.04
C LEU A 15 -8.19 6.64 -10.87
N ALA A 16 -7.35 6.06 -11.73
CA ALA A 16 -6.87 4.70 -11.54
C ALA A 16 -6.05 4.57 -10.25
N ALA A 17 -5.11 5.50 -10.01
CA ALA A 17 -4.25 5.51 -8.83
C ALA A 17 -5.03 5.61 -7.51
N ILE A 18 -6.06 6.48 -7.45
CA ILE A 18 -6.94 6.62 -6.29
C ILE A 18 -7.56 5.26 -5.91
N ASN A 19 -7.93 4.45 -6.90
CA ASN A 19 -8.64 3.18 -6.66
C ASN A 19 -7.75 2.02 -6.21
N LEU A 20 -6.42 2.18 -6.16
CA LEU A 20 -5.51 1.11 -5.75
C LEU A 20 -5.47 0.86 -4.23
N ARG A 21 -6.01 1.75 -3.41
CA ARG A 21 -5.86 1.67 -1.94
C ARG A 21 -7.16 1.56 -1.15
N PRO A 22 -8.29 2.21 -1.51
CA PRO A 22 -9.50 2.24 -0.68
C PRO A 22 -10.03 0.86 -0.35
N GLY A 23 -9.98 -0.07 -1.32
CA GLY A 23 -10.45 -1.44 -1.12
C GLY A 23 -9.72 -2.20 -0.01
N ILE A 24 -8.51 -1.79 0.37
CA ILE A 24 -7.74 -2.37 1.47
C ILE A 24 -7.99 -1.57 2.76
N THR A 25 -7.84 -0.25 2.70
CA THR A 25 -7.88 0.61 3.90
C THR A 25 -9.28 0.82 4.48
N SER A 26 -10.33 0.57 3.70
CA SER A 26 -11.74 0.65 4.13
C SER A 26 -12.12 -0.39 5.20
N PHE A 27 -11.35 -1.46 5.36
CA PHE A 27 -11.63 -2.49 6.38
C PHE A 27 -11.32 -2.03 7.81
N ALA A 28 -10.27 -1.24 8.02
CA ALA A 28 -9.76 -0.92 9.35
C ALA A 28 -10.84 -0.41 10.32
N PRO A 29 -11.69 0.56 9.96
CA PRO A 29 -12.72 1.09 10.88
C PRO A 29 -13.86 0.10 11.15
N LEU A 30 -13.97 -1.00 10.42
CA LEU A 30 -15.07 -1.96 10.50
C LEU A 30 -14.63 -3.37 10.94
N ILE A 31 -13.33 -3.61 11.08
CA ILE A 31 -12.76 -4.97 11.20
C ILE A 31 -13.26 -5.74 12.42
N GLU A 32 -13.34 -5.10 13.60
CA GLU A 32 -13.83 -5.73 14.82
C GLU A 32 -15.33 -6.04 14.73
N ARG A 33 -16.10 -5.14 14.11
CA ARG A 33 -17.53 -5.37 13.88
C ARG A 33 -17.75 -6.57 12.96
N ILE A 34 -17.00 -6.65 11.87
CA ILE A 34 -17.07 -7.77 10.90
C ILE A 34 -16.65 -9.08 11.57
N ALA A 35 -15.55 -9.07 12.36
CA ALA A 35 -15.09 -10.23 13.10
C ALA A 35 -16.16 -10.78 14.06
N ASN A 36 -16.79 -9.89 14.82
CA ASN A 36 -17.82 -10.26 15.79
C ASN A 36 -19.11 -10.74 15.10
N GLU A 37 -19.59 -10.03 14.08
CA GLU A 37 -20.85 -10.34 13.38
C GLU A 37 -20.75 -11.67 12.61
N LEU A 38 -19.60 -11.93 11.98
CA LEU A 38 -19.36 -13.20 11.25
C LEU A 38 -18.75 -14.30 12.12
N SER A 39 -18.54 -14.07 13.42
CA SER A 39 -17.89 -14.99 14.37
C SER A 39 -16.54 -15.52 13.84
N LEU A 40 -15.74 -14.65 13.20
CA LEU A 40 -14.43 -14.98 12.66
C LEU A 40 -13.32 -14.70 13.66
N SER A 41 -12.27 -15.55 13.66
CA SER A 41 -11.03 -15.24 14.37
C SER A 41 -10.34 -13.99 13.76
N ARG A 42 -9.53 -13.28 14.56
CA ARG A 42 -8.77 -12.09 14.07
C ARG A 42 -7.80 -12.46 12.97
N SER A 43 -7.22 -13.65 13.04
CA SER A 43 -6.34 -14.17 11.96
C SER A 43 -7.12 -14.35 10.65
N LEU A 44 -8.33 -14.87 10.70
CA LEU A 44 -9.14 -15.10 9.50
C LEU A 44 -9.64 -13.78 8.88
N VAL A 45 -10.10 -12.85 9.70
CA VAL A 45 -10.51 -11.52 9.22
C VAL A 45 -9.34 -10.75 8.63
N SER A 46 -8.12 -10.89 9.17
CA SER A 46 -6.93 -10.21 8.63
C SER A 46 -6.58 -10.66 7.20
N LEU A 47 -7.08 -11.81 6.74
CA LEU A 47 -6.92 -12.25 5.34
C LEU A 47 -7.55 -11.25 4.36
N THR A 48 -8.58 -10.51 4.74
CA THR A 48 -9.20 -9.50 3.87
C THR A 48 -8.25 -8.36 3.50
N THR A 49 -7.24 -8.09 4.32
CA THR A 49 -6.21 -7.08 4.07
C THR A 49 -4.87 -7.70 3.66
N ALA A 50 -4.54 -8.90 4.14
CA ALA A 50 -3.29 -9.57 3.85
C ALA A 50 -3.27 -10.22 2.46
N LEU A 51 -4.37 -10.83 2.01
CA LEU A 51 -4.45 -11.47 0.69
C LEU A 51 -4.23 -10.49 -0.47
N PRO A 52 -4.81 -9.28 -0.49
CA PRO A 52 -4.47 -8.31 -1.51
C PRO A 52 -2.98 -8.00 -1.57
N VAL A 53 -2.31 -7.88 -0.41
CA VAL A 53 -0.86 -7.60 -0.34
C VAL A 53 -0.05 -8.79 -0.87
N LEU A 54 -0.45 -10.01 -0.52
CA LEU A 54 0.16 -11.23 -1.05
C LEU A 54 0.01 -11.29 -2.58
N CYS A 55 -1.18 -10.99 -3.10
CA CYS A 55 -1.41 -10.90 -4.54
C CYS A 55 -0.53 -9.83 -5.19
N MET A 56 -0.35 -8.66 -4.55
CA MET A 56 0.56 -7.61 -5.05
C MET A 56 2.00 -8.09 -5.18
N GLY A 57 2.45 -8.98 -4.30
CA GLY A 57 3.73 -9.66 -4.45
C GLY A 57 3.66 -10.69 -5.61
N LEU A 58 2.88 -11.74 -5.43
CA LEU A 58 2.90 -12.94 -6.28
C LEU A 58 2.49 -12.70 -7.73
N LEU A 59 1.51 -11.81 -7.98
CA LEU A 59 0.94 -11.60 -9.31
C LEU A 59 1.58 -10.43 -10.08
N ALA A 60 2.39 -9.59 -9.44
CA ALA A 60 3.09 -8.49 -10.11
C ALA A 60 3.93 -8.93 -11.34
N PRO A 61 4.63 -10.09 -11.35
CA PRO A 61 5.34 -10.58 -12.52
C PRO A 61 4.47 -10.93 -13.73
N LEU A 62 3.14 -11.08 -13.53
CA LEU A 62 2.19 -11.33 -14.64
C LEU A 62 1.88 -10.06 -15.43
N ALA A 63 2.04 -8.88 -14.83
CA ALA A 63 1.67 -7.60 -15.44
C ALA A 63 2.33 -7.38 -16.81
N PRO A 64 3.66 -7.52 -17.00
CA PRO A 64 4.29 -7.36 -18.31
C PRO A 64 3.80 -8.38 -19.33
N ARG A 65 3.57 -9.64 -18.93
CA ARG A 65 3.09 -10.71 -19.82
C ARG A 65 1.69 -10.41 -20.35
N LEU A 66 0.80 -9.93 -19.48
CA LEU A 66 -0.57 -9.57 -19.85
C LEU A 66 -0.58 -8.32 -20.74
N ALA A 67 0.28 -7.32 -20.46
CA ALA A 67 0.42 -6.15 -21.30
C ALA A 67 0.92 -6.49 -22.71
N LEU A 68 1.87 -7.41 -22.84
CA LEU A 68 2.35 -7.89 -24.14
C LEU A 68 1.25 -8.60 -24.93
N ARG A 69 0.38 -9.37 -24.25
CA ARG A 69 -0.66 -10.16 -24.91
C ARG A 69 -1.89 -9.33 -25.29
N PHE A 70 -2.34 -8.43 -24.42
CA PHE A 70 -3.63 -7.72 -24.55
C PHE A 70 -3.47 -6.20 -24.79
N GLY A 71 -2.26 -5.69 -24.69
CA GLY A 71 -1.96 -4.26 -24.64
C GLY A 71 -2.05 -3.68 -23.24
N LEU A 72 -1.20 -2.67 -22.98
CA LEU A 72 -1.06 -2.06 -21.65
C LEU A 72 -2.37 -1.43 -21.17
N GLU A 73 -2.99 -0.59 -21.99
CA GLU A 73 -4.18 0.19 -21.63
C GLU A 73 -5.40 -0.71 -21.41
N ARG A 74 -5.58 -1.74 -22.26
CA ARG A 74 -6.66 -2.72 -22.13
C ARG A 74 -6.50 -3.55 -20.87
N THR A 75 -5.28 -3.94 -20.53
CA THR A 75 -5.01 -4.70 -19.30
C THR A 75 -5.31 -3.86 -18.07
N ILE A 76 -4.95 -2.56 -18.05
CA ILE A 76 -5.31 -1.67 -16.94
C ILE A 76 -6.84 -1.52 -16.84
N ALA A 77 -7.56 -1.35 -17.96
CA ALA A 77 -9.01 -1.31 -17.95
C ALA A 77 -9.62 -2.58 -17.34
N ALA A 78 -9.13 -3.76 -17.75
CA ALA A 78 -9.58 -5.04 -17.19
C ALA A 78 -9.29 -5.15 -15.67
N CYS A 79 -8.14 -4.65 -15.20
CA CYS A 79 -7.82 -4.58 -13.78
C CYS A 79 -8.77 -3.66 -13.02
N LEU A 80 -9.12 -2.50 -13.56
CA LEU A 80 -10.07 -1.58 -12.93
C LEU A 80 -11.48 -2.19 -12.87
N ALA A 81 -11.91 -2.89 -13.92
CA ALA A 81 -13.14 -3.66 -13.90
C ALA A 81 -13.12 -4.75 -12.81
N LEU A 82 -12.01 -5.49 -12.69
CA LEU A 82 -11.84 -6.51 -11.66
C LEU A 82 -11.89 -5.92 -10.25
N ILE A 83 -11.25 -4.76 -10.03
CA ILE A 83 -11.32 -4.01 -8.77
C ILE A 83 -12.77 -3.60 -8.47
N ALA A 84 -13.48 -3.03 -9.44
CA ALA A 84 -14.87 -2.62 -9.27
C ALA A 84 -15.79 -3.81 -8.94
N LEU A 85 -15.65 -4.92 -9.67
CA LEU A 85 -16.43 -6.15 -9.44
C LEU A 85 -16.12 -6.78 -8.06
N SER A 86 -14.86 -6.78 -7.65
CA SER A 86 -14.47 -7.28 -6.33
C SER A 86 -15.06 -6.46 -5.19
N LEU A 87 -15.12 -5.13 -5.36
CA LEU A 87 -15.76 -4.22 -4.40
C LEU A 87 -17.29 -4.39 -4.39
N LEU A 88 -17.91 -4.57 -5.55
CA LEU A 88 -19.34 -4.84 -5.67
C LEU A 88 -19.71 -6.20 -5.02
N ALA A 89 -18.86 -7.22 -5.15
CA ALA A 89 -19.07 -8.53 -4.52
C ALA A 89 -19.17 -8.43 -2.98
N ARG A 90 -18.66 -7.34 -2.35
CA ARG A 90 -18.78 -7.10 -0.91
C ARG A 90 -20.20 -6.85 -0.44
N LEU A 91 -21.16 -6.62 -1.34
CA LEU A 91 -22.60 -6.63 -1.01
C LEU A 91 -23.01 -7.98 -0.42
N GLY A 92 -22.41 -9.08 -0.89
CA GLY A 92 -22.58 -10.42 -0.31
C GLY A 92 -21.59 -10.74 0.83
N GLY A 93 -20.96 -9.73 1.43
CA GLY A 93 -19.88 -9.86 2.41
C GLY A 93 -20.28 -10.54 3.72
N HIS A 94 -21.57 -10.63 4.02
CA HIS A 94 -22.09 -11.42 5.15
C HIS A 94 -21.77 -12.94 5.02
N VAL A 95 -21.37 -13.39 3.83
CA VAL A 95 -20.80 -14.72 3.60
C VAL A 95 -19.27 -14.61 3.59
N SER A 96 -18.61 -15.18 4.57
CA SER A 96 -17.15 -15.07 4.78
C SER A 96 -16.31 -15.43 3.54
N VAL A 97 -16.75 -16.47 2.79
CA VAL A 97 -16.08 -16.92 1.56
C VAL A 97 -16.14 -15.83 0.47
N VAL A 98 -17.28 -15.13 0.34
CA VAL A 98 -17.44 -14.02 -0.61
C VAL A 98 -16.56 -12.86 -0.20
N LEU A 99 -16.51 -12.52 1.09
CA LEU A 99 -15.70 -11.45 1.62
C LEU A 99 -14.21 -11.67 1.35
N ILE A 100 -13.70 -12.87 1.70
CA ILE A 100 -12.29 -13.26 1.51
C ILE A 100 -11.98 -13.40 0.01
N GLY A 101 -12.86 -14.02 -0.77
CA GLY A 101 -12.71 -14.15 -2.22
C GLY A 101 -12.63 -12.79 -2.93
N SER A 102 -13.44 -11.82 -2.47
CA SER A 102 -13.38 -10.44 -2.98
C SER A 102 -12.02 -9.77 -2.73
N ALA A 103 -11.39 -10.07 -1.59
CA ALA A 103 -10.07 -9.56 -1.25
C ALA A 103 -8.98 -10.10 -2.19
N VAL A 104 -9.05 -11.38 -2.58
CA VAL A 104 -8.13 -11.98 -3.57
C VAL A 104 -8.30 -11.33 -4.94
N LEU A 105 -9.55 -11.18 -5.42
CA LEU A 105 -9.84 -10.55 -6.71
C LEU A 105 -9.39 -9.09 -6.74
N LEU A 106 -9.64 -8.35 -5.67
CA LEU A 106 -9.16 -6.98 -5.49
C LEU A 106 -7.63 -6.92 -5.60
N GLY A 107 -6.96 -7.79 -4.84
CA GLY A 107 -5.50 -7.88 -4.81
C GLY A 107 -4.91 -8.21 -6.17
N ALA A 108 -5.52 -9.12 -6.92
CA ALA A 108 -5.10 -9.47 -8.28
C ALA A 108 -5.21 -8.26 -9.24
N GLY A 109 -6.32 -7.53 -9.18
CA GLY A 109 -6.50 -6.30 -9.96
C GLY A 109 -5.43 -5.24 -9.65
N ILE A 110 -5.17 -4.99 -8.35
CA ILE A 110 -4.15 -4.02 -7.90
C ILE A 110 -2.73 -4.46 -8.29
N ALA A 111 -2.41 -5.75 -8.10
CA ALA A 111 -1.10 -6.33 -8.39
C ALA A 111 -0.66 -6.11 -9.83
N ILE A 112 -1.59 -6.24 -10.76
CA ILE A 112 -1.32 -6.10 -12.19
C ILE A 112 -1.40 -4.62 -12.61
N ALA A 113 -2.38 -3.86 -12.12
CA ALA A 113 -2.55 -2.45 -12.47
C ALA A 113 -1.35 -1.60 -12.04
N GLY A 114 -0.80 -1.77 -10.83
CA GLY A 114 0.27 -0.95 -10.28
C GLY A 114 1.51 -0.83 -11.17
N PRO A 115 2.18 -1.94 -11.54
CA PRO A 115 3.32 -1.92 -12.47
C PRO A 115 2.96 -1.36 -13.85
N LEU A 116 1.75 -1.62 -14.35
CA LEU A 116 1.31 -1.14 -15.66
C LEU A 116 1.06 0.37 -15.67
N LEU A 117 0.55 0.95 -14.59
CA LEU A 117 0.40 2.40 -14.45
C LEU A 117 1.76 3.10 -14.49
N SER A 118 2.81 2.52 -13.89
CA SER A 118 4.18 3.02 -14.04
C SER A 118 4.67 2.94 -15.49
N GLY A 119 4.37 1.86 -16.20
CA GLY A 119 4.63 1.73 -17.64
C GLY A 119 3.87 2.77 -18.47
N PHE A 120 2.61 3.02 -18.15
CA PHE A 120 1.77 4.05 -18.76
C PHE A 120 2.37 5.46 -18.58
N ILE A 121 2.85 5.79 -17.38
CA ILE A 121 3.55 7.06 -17.13
C ILE A 121 4.78 7.19 -18.02
N LYS A 122 5.61 6.15 -18.08
CA LYS A 122 6.82 6.15 -18.90
C LYS A 122 6.51 6.30 -20.39
N ARG A 123 5.39 5.72 -20.87
CA ARG A 123 4.95 5.78 -22.28
C ARG A 123 4.44 7.16 -22.68
N HIS A 124 3.57 7.74 -21.86
CA HIS A 124 2.80 8.94 -22.25
C HIS A 124 3.37 10.26 -21.70
N PHE A 125 4.28 10.21 -20.70
CA PHE A 125 4.77 11.40 -19.99
C PHE A 125 6.29 11.45 -19.89
N ARG A 126 7.02 11.02 -20.92
CA ARG A 126 8.50 10.90 -20.92
C ARG A 126 9.24 12.12 -20.41
N GLU A 127 8.80 13.34 -20.77
CA GLU A 127 9.47 14.59 -20.40
C GLU A 127 9.12 15.08 -18.98
N ARG A 128 8.08 14.53 -18.37
CA ARG A 128 7.53 14.98 -17.07
C ARG A 128 7.34 13.85 -16.08
N VAL A 129 8.07 12.76 -16.24
CA VAL A 129 7.92 11.53 -15.44
C VAL A 129 7.92 11.82 -13.95
N GLY A 130 8.87 12.60 -13.43
CA GLY A 130 8.98 12.89 -11.98
C GLY A 130 7.75 13.60 -11.43
N LYS A 131 7.22 14.60 -12.15
CA LYS A 131 6.01 15.34 -11.76
C LYS A 131 4.78 14.42 -11.78
N VAL A 132 4.68 13.56 -12.80
CA VAL A 132 3.52 12.66 -12.96
C VAL A 132 3.57 11.52 -11.94
N VAL A 133 4.75 10.98 -11.61
CA VAL A 133 4.93 10.01 -10.52
C VAL A 133 4.55 10.62 -9.17
N GLY A 134 4.89 11.91 -8.94
CA GLY A 134 4.44 12.63 -7.75
C GLY A 134 2.91 12.65 -7.63
N TRP A 135 2.20 13.01 -8.70
CA TRP A 135 0.74 12.98 -8.74
C TRP A 135 0.17 11.58 -8.57
N TYR A 136 0.79 10.56 -9.19
CA TYR A 136 0.41 9.16 -9.03
C TYR A 136 0.49 8.71 -7.56
N SER A 137 1.63 8.96 -6.90
CA SER A 137 1.83 8.59 -5.50
C SER A 137 0.90 9.35 -4.56
N PHE A 138 0.71 10.64 -4.80
CA PHE A 138 -0.23 11.48 -4.04
C PHE A 138 -1.67 11.00 -4.19
N SER A 139 -2.08 10.64 -5.41
CA SER A 139 -3.42 10.08 -5.69
C SER A 139 -3.65 8.75 -4.97
N MET A 140 -2.64 7.86 -4.95
CA MET A 140 -2.71 6.62 -4.17
C MET A 140 -2.87 6.90 -2.67
N ALA A 141 -2.14 7.89 -2.15
CA ALA A 141 -2.21 8.26 -0.74
C ALA A 141 -3.59 8.85 -0.39
N ILE A 142 -4.16 9.72 -1.25
CA ILE A 142 -5.53 10.22 -1.11
C ILE A 142 -6.52 9.06 -1.10
N GLY A 143 -6.40 8.11 -2.04
CA GLY A 143 -7.27 6.93 -2.09
C GLY A 143 -7.23 6.15 -0.78
N GLY A 144 -6.03 5.88 -0.24
CA GLY A 144 -5.84 5.20 1.02
C GLY A 144 -6.46 5.95 2.21
N ALA A 145 -6.20 7.24 2.31
CA ALA A 145 -6.77 8.10 3.35
C ALA A 145 -8.30 8.18 3.25
N SER A 146 -8.83 8.32 2.03
CA SER A 146 -10.29 8.35 1.80
C SER A 146 -10.95 7.04 2.25
N GLY A 147 -10.36 5.88 1.92
CA GLY A 147 -10.84 4.58 2.38
C GLY A 147 -10.89 4.49 3.90
N ALA A 148 -9.86 4.96 4.58
CA ALA A 148 -9.78 4.96 6.03
C ALA A 148 -10.80 5.91 6.70
N VAL A 149 -10.91 7.15 6.18
CA VAL A 149 -11.67 8.23 6.81
C VAL A 149 -13.16 8.14 6.49
N LEU A 150 -13.52 7.83 5.23
CA LEU A 150 -14.89 7.94 4.75
C LEU A 150 -15.72 6.67 4.93
N THR A 151 -15.09 5.49 5.14
CA THR A 151 -15.86 4.23 5.19
C THR A 151 -16.81 4.17 6.38
N ALA A 152 -16.41 4.60 7.57
CA ALA A 152 -17.30 4.61 8.73
C ALA A 152 -18.48 5.59 8.57
N PRO A 153 -18.28 6.85 8.15
CA PRO A 153 -19.38 7.74 7.79
C PRO A 153 -20.30 7.22 6.69
N LEU A 154 -19.74 6.64 5.62
CA LEU A 154 -20.52 6.03 4.55
C LEU A 154 -21.39 4.88 5.05
N THR A 155 -20.84 4.00 5.87
CA THR A 155 -21.58 2.90 6.50
C THR A 155 -22.75 3.43 7.32
N HIS A 156 -22.51 4.46 8.13
CA HIS A 156 -23.57 5.08 8.93
C HIS A 156 -24.67 5.72 8.05
N GLY A 157 -24.29 6.46 7.01
CA GLY A 157 -25.22 7.11 6.07
C GLY A 157 -26.01 6.13 5.21
N LEU A 158 -25.52 4.89 5.02
CA LEU A 158 -26.17 3.82 4.27
C LEU A 158 -26.98 2.85 5.18
N GLY A 159 -27.50 3.34 6.29
CA GLY A 159 -28.34 2.55 7.19
C GLY A 159 -27.57 1.64 8.18
N GLY A 160 -26.28 1.84 8.30
CA GLY A 160 -25.43 1.09 9.23
C GLY A 160 -24.92 -0.26 8.71
N ASP A 161 -25.29 -0.68 7.51
CA ASP A 161 -24.77 -1.92 6.92
C ASP A 161 -23.32 -1.74 6.43
N TRP A 162 -22.40 -2.46 7.05
CA TRP A 162 -20.98 -2.40 6.71
C TRP A 162 -20.67 -2.95 5.31
N SER A 163 -21.50 -3.89 4.80
CA SER A 163 -21.33 -4.45 3.47
C SER A 163 -21.55 -3.40 2.39
N LEU A 164 -22.58 -2.54 2.57
CA LEU A 164 -22.86 -1.38 1.73
C LEU A 164 -21.73 -0.34 1.82
N GLY A 165 -21.23 -0.07 3.03
CA GLY A 165 -20.11 0.86 3.25
C GLY A 165 -18.82 0.43 2.53
N LEU A 166 -18.52 -0.86 2.53
CA LEU A 166 -17.37 -1.42 1.80
C LEU A 166 -17.61 -1.45 0.29
N ALA A 167 -18.83 -1.79 -0.16
CA ALA A 167 -19.18 -1.87 -1.57
C ALA A 167 -19.25 -0.48 -2.24
N ALA A 168 -19.55 0.58 -1.49
CA ALA A 168 -19.62 1.94 -2.03
C ALA A 168 -18.35 2.38 -2.77
N TRP A 169 -17.21 1.82 -2.43
CA TRP A 169 -15.95 2.06 -3.12
C TRP A 169 -15.91 1.50 -4.56
N CYS A 170 -16.90 0.70 -4.97
CA CYS A 170 -17.04 0.29 -6.37
C CYS A 170 -17.36 1.48 -7.29
N VAL A 171 -18.02 2.54 -6.79
CA VAL A 171 -18.42 3.70 -7.60
C VAL A 171 -17.22 4.42 -8.20
N PRO A 172 -16.22 4.90 -7.43
CA PRO A 172 -15.03 5.52 -8.01
C PRO A 172 -14.22 4.54 -8.89
N ALA A 173 -14.24 3.23 -8.61
CA ALA A 173 -13.57 2.24 -9.45
C ALA A 173 -14.27 2.06 -10.80
N LEU A 174 -15.60 2.05 -10.83
CA LEU A 174 -16.40 2.03 -12.08
C LEU A 174 -16.19 3.31 -12.90
N LEU A 175 -16.15 4.48 -12.26
CA LEU A 175 -15.85 5.74 -12.95
C LEU A 175 -14.46 5.72 -13.59
N ALA A 176 -13.45 5.21 -12.86
CA ALA A 176 -12.12 5.04 -13.41
C ALA A 176 -12.10 4.05 -14.59
N PHE A 177 -12.80 2.92 -14.48
CA PHE A 177 -12.93 1.93 -15.55
C PHE A 177 -13.57 2.53 -16.80
N VAL A 178 -14.72 3.20 -16.67
CA VAL A 178 -15.44 3.81 -17.80
C VAL A 178 -14.58 4.87 -18.50
N LEU A 179 -13.86 5.69 -17.73
CA LEU A 179 -12.94 6.66 -18.31
C LEU A 179 -11.78 5.97 -19.04
N TRP A 180 -11.26 4.87 -18.46
CA TRP A 180 -10.14 4.14 -19.04
C TRP A 180 -10.48 3.45 -20.36
N LEU A 181 -11.74 3.05 -20.57
CA LEU A 181 -12.22 2.52 -21.86
C LEU A 181 -12.04 3.51 -23.03
N ARG A 182 -11.93 4.81 -22.73
CA ARG A 182 -11.69 5.86 -23.72
C ARG A 182 -10.21 6.07 -24.04
N VAL A 183 -9.29 5.49 -23.23
CA VAL A 183 -7.85 5.59 -23.45
C VAL A 183 -7.46 4.69 -24.61
N PRO A 184 -6.83 5.21 -25.69
CA PRO A 184 -6.48 4.42 -26.84
C PRO A 184 -5.39 3.41 -26.49
N SER A 185 -5.63 2.15 -26.83
CA SER A 185 -4.64 1.09 -26.67
C SER A 185 -3.64 1.14 -27.85
N GLN A 186 -2.37 1.13 -27.51
CA GLN A 186 -1.28 1.02 -28.49
C GLN A 186 -0.67 -0.37 -28.41
N PRO A 187 -0.29 -0.97 -29.56
CA PRO A 187 0.45 -2.23 -29.56
C PRO A 187 1.73 -2.11 -28.75
N GLU A 188 2.03 -3.09 -27.90
CA GLU A 188 3.32 -3.18 -27.23
C GLU A 188 4.35 -3.64 -28.25
N SER A 189 5.37 -2.83 -28.54
CA SER A 189 6.49 -3.29 -29.37
C SER A 189 7.30 -4.28 -28.52
N ALA A 190 7.39 -5.51 -29.01
CA ALA A 190 8.15 -6.59 -28.40
C ALA A 190 9.66 -6.38 -28.59
N ASN A 191 10.22 -5.30 -28.05
CA ASN A 191 11.62 -5.29 -27.70
C ASN A 191 11.73 -6.07 -26.40
N ALA A 192 11.60 -7.40 -26.51
CA ALA A 192 11.92 -8.34 -25.46
C ALA A 192 13.42 -8.22 -25.18
N GLY A 193 13.78 -7.23 -24.36
CA GLY A 193 15.06 -7.26 -23.68
C GLY A 193 15.11 -8.55 -22.88
N GLU A 194 16.24 -9.25 -22.97
CA GLU A 194 16.53 -10.52 -22.29
C GLU A 194 15.91 -10.57 -20.89
N GLN A 195 15.09 -11.59 -20.66
CA GLN A 195 14.52 -11.91 -19.35
C GLN A 195 15.65 -12.35 -18.42
N GLN A 196 16.40 -11.43 -17.89
CA GLN A 196 17.38 -11.71 -16.86
C GLN A 196 16.67 -11.87 -15.51
N GLY A 197 17.02 -12.91 -14.77
CA GLY A 197 16.44 -13.21 -13.46
C GLY A 197 16.63 -12.10 -12.41
N LEU A 198 15.91 -12.19 -11.31
CA LEU A 198 15.97 -11.26 -10.19
C LEU A 198 17.34 -11.37 -9.44
N PRO A 199 17.81 -10.31 -8.75
CA PRO A 199 19.13 -10.27 -8.12
C PRO A 199 19.20 -11.01 -6.77
N TRP A 200 18.74 -12.27 -6.71
CA TRP A 200 18.65 -13.09 -5.49
C TRP A 200 20.00 -13.27 -4.76
N ARG A 201 21.12 -13.20 -5.49
CA ARG A 201 22.46 -13.42 -4.94
C ARG A 201 23.14 -12.15 -4.46
N VAL A 202 22.50 -10.99 -4.56
CA VAL A 202 23.08 -9.69 -4.19
C VAL A 202 22.63 -9.32 -2.76
N PRO A 203 23.51 -9.34 -1.74
CA PRO A 203 23.13 -9.04 -0.35
C PRO A 203 22.50 -7.65 -0.20
N ARG A 204 23.01 -6.67 -0.94
CA ARG A 204 22.49 -5.30 -0.95
C ARG A 204 21.03 -5.22 -1.42
N ALA A 205 20.65 -6.05 -2.41
CA ALA A 205 19.27 -6.14 -2.87
C ALA A 205 18.34 -6.68 -1.77
N TRP A 206 18.82 -7.59 -0.94
CA TRP A 206 18.08 -8.10 0.23
C TRP A 206 17.94 -7.05 1.34
N LEU A 207 18.92 -6.16 1.55
CA LEU A 207 18.76 -5.03 2.49
C LEU A 207 17.63 -4.10 2.06
N VAL A 208 17.61 -3.73 0.78
CA VAL A 208 16.53 -2.91 0.19
C VAL A 208 15.18 -3.62 0.31
N THR A 209 15.14 -4.90 -0.05
CA THR A 209 13.93 -5.73 0.01
C THR A 209 13.45 -5.91 1.45
N GLY A 210 14.34 -6.19 2.40
CA GLY A 210 14.02 -6.37 3.81
C GLY A 210 13.47 -5.09 4.45
N PHE A 211 14.10 -3.94 4.16
CA PHE A 211 13.58 -2.65 4.61
C PHE A 211 12.15 -2.41 4.09
N PHE A 212 11.92 -2.61 2.79
CA PHE A 212 10.62 -2.46 2.19
C PHE A 212 9.60 -3.47 2.74
N ALA A 213 9.99 -4.73 2.98
CA ALA A 213 9.11 -5.77 3.51
C ALA A 213 8.60 -5.41 4.92
N ILE A 214 9.48 -4.92 5.80
CA ILE A 214 9.09 -4.48 7.15
C ILE A 214 8.19 -3.25 7.06
N GLN A 215 8.54 -2.28 6.22
CA GLN A 215 7.75 -1.07 6.00
C GLN A 215 6.34 -1.42 5.49
N ALA A 216 6.22 -2.30 4.49
CA ALA A 216 4.95 -2.75 3.96
C ALA A 216 4.15 -3.54 5.01
N GLY A 217 4.82 -4.42 5.76
CA GLY A 217 4.21 -5.15 6.88
C GLY A 217 3.61 -4.22 7.92
N PHE A 218 4.33 -3.16 8.32
CA PHE A 218 3.79 -2.15 9.24
C PHE A 218 2.58 -1.44 8.67
N PHE A 219 2.66 -0.99 7.42
CA PHE A 219 1.53 -0.28 6.81
C PHE A 219 0.26 -1.14 6.84
N TYR A 220 0.34 -2.37 6.36
CA TYR A 220 -0.85 -3.24 6.31
C TYR A 220 -1.30 -3.73 7.68
N THR A 221 -0.38 -3.95 8.61
CA THR A 221 -0.74 -4.30 10.00
C THR A 221 -1.44 -3.14 10.70
N LEU A 222 -0.90 -1.93 10.60
CA LEU A 222 -1.52 -0.75 11.22
C LEU A 222 -2.83 -0.38 10.52
N ALA A 223 -2.91 -0.52 9.18
CA ALA A 223 -4.15 -0.34 8.45
C ALA A 223 -5.24 -1.33 8.85
N THR A 224 -4.86 -2.49 9.40
CA THR A 224 -5.80 -3.54 9.85
C THR A 224 -6.12 -3.42 11.34
N TRP A 225 -5.12 -3.24 12.20
CA TRP A 225 -5.23 -3.48 13.64
C TRP A 225 -5.08 -2.24 14.53
N LEU A 226 -4.71 -1.06 13.98
CA LEU A 226 -4.45 0.13 14.79
C LEU A 226 -5.70 0.60 15.56
N VAL A 227 -6.86 0.61 14.90
CA VAL A 227 -8.15 0.96 15.52
C VAL A 227 -8.47 -0.02 16.64
N ALA A 228 -8.33 -1.31 16.38
CA ALA A 228 -8.60 -2.37 17.35
C ALA A 228 -7.66 -2.26 18.57
N ARG A 229 -6.37 -1.94 18.37
CA ARG A 229 -5.40 -1.74 19.44
C ARG A 229 -5.76 -0.58 20.34
N TYR A 230 -6.15 0.57 19.77
CA TYR A 230 -6.58 1.73 20.54
C TYR A 230 -7.89 1.46 21.29
N HIS A 231 -8.84 0.80 20.64
CA HIS A 231 -10.12 0.45 21.29
C HIS A 231 -9.93 -0.52 22.45
N GLU A 232 -9.07 -1.54 22.32
CA GLU A 232 -8.70 -2.46 23.39
C GLU A 232 -8.02 -1.73 24.58
N ALA A 233 -7.30 -0.64 24.31
CA ALA A 233 -6.67 0.20 25.34
C ALA A 233 -7.65 1.11 26.10
N GLY A 234 -8.96 1.03 25.78
CA GLY A 234 -10.02 1.77 26.47
C GLY A 234 -10.44 3.08 25.80
N LEU A 235 -9.89 3.42 24.61
CA LEU A 235 -10.37 4.56 23.85
C LEU A 235 -11.74 4.24 23.20
N SER A 236 -12.59 5.24 23.05
CA SER A 236 -13.85 5.08 22.34
C SER A 236 -13.60 4.70 20.87
N MET A 237 -14.53 3.98 20.25
CA MET A 237 -14.43 3.61 18.83
C MET A 237 -14.31 4.86 17.93
N LEU A 238 -15.03 5.94 18.27
CA LEU A 238 -14.95 7.21 17.56
C LEU A 238 -13.54 7.81 17.62
N HIS A 239 -12.94 7.85 18.82
CA HIS A 239 -11.58 8.37 18.98
C HIS A 239 -10.54 7.49 18.28
N SER A 240 -10.66 6.16 18.39
CA SER A 240 -9.76 5.21 17.71
C SER A 240 -9.81 5.37 16.20
N ASN A 241 -10.99 5.56 15.61
CA ASN A 241 -11.16 5.84 14.18
C ASN A 241 -10.60 7.23 13.78
N ALA A 242 -10.75 8.24 14.65
CA ALA A 242 -10.17 9.56 14.41
C ALA A 242 -8.64 9.52 14.40
N LEU A 243 -8.01 8.77 15.31
CA LEU A 243 -6.56 8.56 15.34
C LEU A 243 -6.06 7.83 14.10
N PHE A 244 -6.80 6.82 13.64
CA PHE A 244 -6.47 6.12 12.38
C PHE A 244 -6.59 7.06 11.17
N SER A 245 -7.62 7.88 11.14
CA SER A 245 -7.81 8.89 10.09
C SER A 245 -6.66 9.91 10.09
N LEU A 246 -6.26 10.38 11.26
CA LEU A 246 -5.13 11.30 11.45
C LEU A 246 -3.82 10.66 10.96
N PHE A 247 -3.55 9.41 11.35
CA PHE A 247 -2.42 8.62 10.85
C PHE A 247 -2.37 8.57 9.32
N MET A 248 -3.50 8.32 8.66
CA MET A 248 -3.58 8.25 7.19
C MET A 248 -3.41 9.62 6.53
N LEU A 249 -4.06 10.67 7.06
CA LEU A 249 -4.04 12.00 6.46
C LEU A 249 -2.67 12.66 6.56
N VAL A 250 -1.98 12.52 7.70
CA VAL A 250 -0.64 13.10 7.90
C VAL A 250 0.41 12.42 7.00
N GLY A 251 0.16 11.20 6.57
CA GLY A 251 0.98 10.51 5.57
C GLY A 251 1.03 11.22 4.22
N LEU A 252 -0.01 11.96 3.82
CA LEU A 252 -0.09 12.61 2.51
C LEU A 252 1.07 13.58 2.25
N PRO A 253 1.32 14.59 3.10
CA PRO A 253 2.42 15.52 2.86
C PRO A 253 3.78 14.84 2.95
N SER A 254 3.98 13.84 3.81
CA SER A 254 5.27 13.17 3.96
C SER A 254 5.67 12.36 2.73
N ALA A 255 4.72 11.71 2.06
CA ALA A 255 4.94 10.94 0.85
C ALA A 255 5.51 11.78 -0.30
N TRP A 256 5.21 13.07 -0.33
CA TRP A 256 5.78 14.02 -1.28
C TRP A 256 7.03 14.73 -0.74
N LEU A 257 6.97 15.20 0.51
CA LEU A 257 7.99 16.06 1.12
C LEU A 257 9.32 15.32 1.33
N LEU A 258 9.31 14.08 1.83
CA LEU A 258 10.53 13.37 2.19
C LEU A 258 11.39 12.95 0.99
N PRO A 259 10.84 12.43 -0.13
CA PRO A 259 11.63 12.23 -1.35
C PRO A 259 12.22 13.52 -1.92
N TRP A 260 11.46 14.64 -1.85
CA TRP A 260 11.95 15.95 -2.27
C TRP A 260 13.13 16.42 -1.40
N LEU A 261 13.02 16.34 -0.07
CA LEU A 261 14.11 16.67 0.86
C LEU A 261 15.34 15.77 0.62
N ALA A 262 15.12 14.46 0.45
CA ALA A 262 16.19 13.50 0.18
C ALA A 262 16.97 13.86 -1.09
N GLN A 263 16.27 14.25 -2.16
CA GLN A 263 16.87 14.64 -3.43
C GLN A 263 17.55 16.00 -3.34
N ARG A 264 16.87 17.00 -2.73
CA ARG A 264 17.35 18.38 -2.65
C ARG A 264 18.63 18.54 -1.83
N PHE A 265 18.74 17.79 -0.72
CA PHE A 265 19.83 17.94 0.25
C PHE A 265 20.76 16.72 0.31
N GLY A 266 20.52 15.67 -0.45
CA GLY A 266 21.35 14.46 -0.42
C GLY A 266 21.24 13.64 0.89
N ILE A 267 20.22 13.88 1.71
CA ILE A 267 20.07 13.32 3.07
C ILE A 267 19.15 12.09 3.12
N ARG A 268 19.15 11.26 2.08
CA ARG A 268 18.29 10.08 1.98
C ARG A 268 18.42 9.15 3.18
N GLN A 269 19.65 8.75 3.53
CA GLN A 269 19.90 7.80 4.62
C GLN A 269 19.55 8.36 6.00
N PRO A 270 19.91 9.60 6.38
CA PRO A 270 19.41 10.21 7.60
C PRO A 270 17.88 10.24 7.70
N LEU A 271 17.17 10.51 6.60
CA LEU A 271 15.71 10.51 6.59
C LEU A 271 15.13 9.10 6.77
N LEU A 272 15.72 8.07 6.16
CA LEU A 272 15.32 6.66 6.38
C LEU A 272 15.47 6.28 7.85
N VAL A 273 16.60 6.63 8.47
CA VAL A 273 16.87 6.37 9.89
C VAL A 273 15.89 7.14 10.79
N ALA A 274 15.70 8.42 10.53
CA ALA A 274 14.77 9.26 11.30
C ALA A 274 13.32 8.73 11.22
N CYS A 275 12.84 8.35 10.04
CA CYS A 275 11.53 7.73 9.87
C CYS A 275 11.44 6.39 10.63
N SER A 276 12.45 5.53 10.53
CA SER A 276 12.44 4.24 11.20
C SER A 276 12.44 4.38 12.73
N LEU A 277 13.25 5.29 13.27
CA LEU A 277 13.29 5.57 14.70
C LEU A 277 11.98 6.21 15.21
N SER A 278 11.42 7.18 14.47
CA SER A 278 10.12 7.79 14.80
C SER A 278 8.99 6.75 14.81
N LEU A 279 8.99 5.85 13.83
CA LEU A 279 8.03 4.75 13.75
C LEU A 279 8.20 3.77 14.93
N THR A 280 9.43 3.38 15.23
CA THR A 280 9.74 2.48 16.36
C THR A 280 9.31 3.08 17.70
N LEU A 281 9.60 4.36 17.91
CA LEU A 281 9.19 5.08 19.11
C LEU A 281 7.66 5.15 19.21
N SER A 282 6.97 5.50 18.12
CA SER A 282 5.51 5.54 18.09
C SER A 282 4.89 4.17 18.37
N LEU A 283 5.45 3.08 17.79
CA LEU A 283 5.02 1.71 18.09
C LEU A 283 5.23 1.35 19.56
N CYS A 284 6.37 1.73 20.13
CA CYS A 284 6.67 1.53 21.56
C CYS A 284 5.61 2.22 22.46
N MET A 285 5.30 3.48 22.15
CA MET A 285 4.31 4.24 22.94
C MET A 285 2.90 3.66 22.81
N ILE A 286 2.47 3.29 21.59
CA ILE A 286 1.17 2.65 21.38
C ILE A 286 1.09 1.27 22.06
N THR A 287 2.23 0.59 22.23
CA THR A 287 2.30 -0.71 22.90
C THR A 287 2.20 -0.57 24.42
N PHE A 288 2.95 0.35 25.04
CA PHE A 288 3.12 0.41 26.47
C PHE A 288 2.35 1.55 27.15
N ALA A 289 2.06 2.63 26.43
CA ALA A 289 1.35 3.80 26.92
C ALA A 289 0.35 4.37 25.90
N PRO A 290 -0.61 3.55 25.38
CA PRO A 290 -1.48 3.92 24.26
C PRO A 290 -2.37 5.14 24.54
N ASN A 291 -2.64 5.47 25.81
CA ASN A 291 -3.46 6.61 26.21
C ASN A 291 -2.65 7.90 26.46
N TRP A 292 -1.29 7.82 26.39
CA TRP A 292 -0.44 8.99 26.57
C TRP A 292 -0.15 9.65 25.22
N LEU A 293 -0.74 10.83 25.01
CA LEU A 293 -0.62 11.64 23.78
C LEU A 293 -0.85 10.84 22.48
N PRO A 294 -1.96 10.08 22.35
CA PRO A 294 -2.17 9.19 21.22
C PRO A 294 -2.17 9.91 19.86
N GLU A 295 -2.60 11.18 19.82
CA GLU A 295 -2.59 12.02 18.61
C GLU A 295 -1.16 12.27 18.12
N VAL A 296 -0.22 12.57 19.01
CA VAL A 296 1.18 12.82 18.68
C VAL A 296 1.80 11.58 18.03
N TRP A 297 1.56 10.42 18.62
CA TRP A 297 2.11 9.16 18.12
C TRP A 297 1.46 8.73 16.81
N ALA A 298 0.16 8.97 16.63
CA ALA A 298 -0.52 8.73 15.36
C ALA A 298 0.03 9.63 14.24
N VAL A 299 0.30 10.91 14.54
CA VAL A 299 0.92 11.86 13.59
C VAL A 299 2.33 11.43 13.21
N LEU A 300 3.20 11.19 14.21
CA LEU A 300 4.60 10.80 13.96
C LEU A 300 4.68 9.48 13.19
N MET A 301 3.85 8.50 13.54
CA MET A 301 3.79 7.20 12.89
C MET A 301 3.30 7.33 11.44
N GLY A 302 2.23 8.09 11.18
CA GLY A 302 1.69 8.29 9.85
C GLY A 302 2.67 9.01 8.92
N PHE A 303 3.31 10.06 9.45
CA PHE A 303 4.34 10.81 8.73
C PHE A 303 5.55 9.93 8.40
N ALA A 304 6.08 9.21 9.38
CA ALA A 304 7.26 8.38 9.23
C ALA A 304 7.01 7.19 8.28
N LEU A 305 5.85 6.54 8.40
CA LEU A 305 5.53 5.34 7.63
C LEU A 305 5.30 5.67 6.15
N SER A 306 4.52 6.71 5.84
CA SER A 306 4.29 7.12 4.45
C SER A 306 5.56 7.67 3.79
N GLY A 307 6.36 8.42 4.55
CA GLY A 307 7.62 8.94 4.05
C GLY A 307 8.66 7.85 3.78
N SER A 308 8.79 6.87 4.69
CA SER A 308 9.68 5.72 4.48
C SER A 308 9.25 4.85 3.30
N PHE A 309 7.94 4.71 3.05
CA PHE A 309 7.41 4.06 1.85
C PHE A 309 7.88 4.78 0.58
N ALA A 310 7.65 6.09 0.49
CA ALA A 310 8.04 6.87 -0.68
C ALA A 310 9.56 6.86 -0.91
N LEU A 311 10.36 6.91 0.17
CA LEU A 311 11.81 6.79 0.10
C LEU A 311 12.26 5.38 -0.34
N SER A 312 11.57 4.32 0.10
CA SER A 312 11.93 2.95 -0.27
C SER A 312 11.72 2.66 -1.75
N LEU A 313 10.70 3.25 -2.38
CA LEU A 313 10.43 3.07 -3.81
C LEU A 313 11.54 3.62 -4.72
N VAL A 314 12.30 4.59 -4.25
CA VAL A 314 13.43 5.14 -5.01
C VAL A 314 14.77 4.49 -4.66
N LEU A 315 14.85 3.61 -3.65
CA LEU A 315 16.10 2.94 -3.25
C LEU A 315 16.81 2.23 -4.42
N PRO A 316 16.12 1.41 -5.25
CA PRO A 316 16.78 0.76 -6.38
C PRO A 316 17.46 1.73 -7.35
N LEU A 317 16.91 2.94 -7.52
CA LEU A 317 17.45 3.97 -8.42
C LEU A 317 18.82 4.50 -7.94
N TYR A 318 19.08 4.45 -6.62
CA TYR A 318 20.35 4.89 -6.04
C TYR A 318 21.37 3.76 -5.90
N GLU A 319 20.91 2.51 -5.91
CA GLU A 319 21.79 1.35 -5.69
C GLU A 319 22.43 0.84 -6.99
N VAL A 320 21.80 1.08 -8.16
CA VAL A 320 22.29 0.59 -9.45
C VAL A 320 22.16 1.65 -10.54
N GLN A 321 23.07 1.59 -11.54
CA GLN A 321 23.17 2.62 -12.57
C GLN A 321 22.33 2.31 -13.83
N SER A 322 22.23 1.03 -14.22
CA SER A 322 21.53 0.69 -15.47
C SER A 322 20.01 0.63 -15.26
N PRO A 323 19.20 1.13 -16.21
CA PRO A 323 17.74 1.04 -16.14
C PRO A 323 17.22 -0.39 -15.96
N LEU A 324 17.88 -1.36 -16.61
CA LEU A 324 17.54 -2.77 -16.49
C LEU A 324 17.81 -3.30 -15.09
N ALA A 325 18.95 -2.93 -14.49
CA ALA A 325 19.26 -3.32 -13.11
C ALA A 325 18.26 -2.70 -12.12
N VAL A 326 17.88 -1.43 -12.29
CA VAL A 326 16.82 -0.78 -11.49
C VAL A 326 15.52 -1.57 -11.57
N SER A 327 15.06 -1.92 -12.78
CA SER A 327 13.82 -2.70 -12.97
C SER A 327 13.87 -4.05 -12.24
N ARG A 328 15.00 -4.76 -12.32
CA ARG A 328 15.22 -6.07 -11.65
C ARG A 328 15.20 -5.94 -10.12
N TRP A 329 15.87 -4.93 -9.58
CA TRP A 329 15.90 -4.67 -8.14
C TRP A 329 14.51 -4.28 -7.61
N THR A 330 13.80 -3.42 -8.34
CA THR A 330 12.42 -3.04 -8.00
C THR A 330 11.49 -4.24 -8.06
N ALA A 331 11.61 -5.10 -9.08
CA ALA A 331 10.78 -6.30 -9.19
C ALA A 331 11.03 -7.28 -8.02
N MET A 332 12.29 -7.48 -7.60
CA MET A 332 12.62 -8.29 -6.43
C MET A 332 12.06 -7.66 -5.14
N MET A 333 12.25 -6.36 -4.97
CA MET A 333 11.77 -5.62 -3.81
C MET A 333 10.23 -5.74 -3.65
N LEU A 334 9.47 -5.55 -4.73
CA LEU A 334 8.01 -5.63 -4.69
C LEU A 334 7.54 -7.09 -4.50
N PHE A 335 8.11 -8.03 -5.26
CA PHE A 335 7.74 -9.44 -5.16
C PHE A 335 7.99 -9.99 -3.75
N ALA A 336 9.24 -10.01 -3.31
CA ALA A 336 9.59 -10.56 -2.01
C ALA A 336 9.12 -9.67 -0.86
N GLY A 337 9.18 -8.34 -1.05
CA GLY A 337 8.76 -7.39 -0.02
C GLY A 337 7.28 -7.47 0.33
N TYR A 338 6.40 -7.50 -0.65
CA TYR A 338 4.96 -7.67 -0.38
C TYR A 338 4.61 -9.08 0.06
N SER A 339 5.25 -10.11 -0.51
CA SER A 339 5.02 -11.49 -0.09
C SER A 339 5.39 -11.75 1.37
N LEU A 340 6.48 -11.15 1.85
CA LEU A 340 6.87 -11.19 3.26
C LEU A 340 6.03 -10.23 4.12
N GLY A 341 5.77 -9.03 3.62
CA GLY A 341 5.02 -8.00 4.33
C GLY A 341 3.58 -8.39 4.65
N CYS A 342 2.94 -9.22 3.79
CA CYS A 342 1.58 -9.69 4.04
C CYS A 342 1.46 -10.63 5.25
N LEU A 343 2.56 -11.22 5.72
CA LEU A 343 2.55 -12.08 6.90
C LEU A 343 2.32 -11.28 8.18
N ALA A 344 2.74 -10.03 8.24
CA ALA A 344 2.69 -9.21 9.46
C ALA A 344 1.25 -9.01 9.99
N PRO A 345 0.23 -8.61 9.20
CA PRO A 345 -1.14 -8.52 9.71
C PRO A 345 -1.71 -9.88 10.13
N ILE A 346 -1.36 -10.97 9.44
CA ILE A 346 -1.80 -12.34 9.80
C ILE A 346 -1.20 -12.76 11.15
N LEU A 347 0.13 -12.59 11.30
CA LEU A 347 0.83 -12.92 12.54
C LEU A 347 0.35 -12.06 13.72
N THR A 348 0.01 -10.80 13.47
CA THR A 348 -0.57 -9.91 14.49
C THR A 348 -1.95 -10.41 14.92
N GLY A 349 -2.80 -10.81 13.97
CA GLY A 349 -4.12 -11.40 14.26
C GLY A 349 -3.99 -12.71 15.05
N LEU A 350 -3.11 -13.61 14.61
CA LEU A 350 -2.81 -14.86 15.31
C LEU A 350 -2.25 -14.60 16.71
N GLY A 351 -1.31 -13.65 16.86
CA GLY A 351 -0.77 -13.25 18.13
C GLY A 351 -1.84 -12.74 19.10
N ARG A 352 -2.84 -12.01 18.59
CA ARG A 352 -4.01 -11.56 19.36
C ARG A 352 -4.89 -12.74 19.79
N ASP A 353 -5.17 -13.69 18.89
CA ASP A 353 -5.98 -14.87 19.20
C ASP A 353 -5.32 -15.74 20.29
N LEU A 354 -3.98 -15.88 20.26
CA LEU A 354 -3.22 -16.68 21.23
C LEU A 354 -2.98 -15.95 22.56
N ALA A 355 -2.66 -14.66 22.53
CA ALA A 355 -2.31 -13.91 23.73
C ALA A 355 -3.53 -13.31 24.46
N GLY A 356 -4.70 -13.27 23.82
CA GLY A 356 -5.90 -12.65 24.34
C GLY A 356 -5.89 -11.10 24.32
N ASN A 357 -4.82 -10.47 23.82
CA ASN A 357 -4.67 -9.01 23.75
C ASN A 357 -3.78 -8.58 22.56
N TYR A 358 -3.91 -7.31 22.15
CA TYR A 358 -3.06 -6.74 21.08
C TYR A 358 -1.68 -6.27 21.58
N GLN A 359 -1.46 -6.15 22.90
CA GLN A 359 -0.18 -5.66 23.42
C GLN A 359 0.98 -6.57 23.00
N VAL A 360 0.82 -7.88 23.11
CA VAL A 360 1.87 -8.86 22.79
C VAL A 360 2.30 -8.78 21.31
N PRO A 361 1.40 -8.86 20.29
CA PRO A 361 1.83 -8.71 18.92
C PRO A 361 2.38 -7.32 18.60
N PHE A 362 1.93 -6.24 19.25
CA PHE A 362 2.50 -4.91 19.08
C PHE A 362 3.90 -4.78 19.70
N MET A 363 4.24 -5.55 20.74
CA MET A 363 5.63 -5.67 21.23
C MET A 363 6.54 -6.28 20.14
N ALA A 364 6.06 -7.33 19.46
CA ALA A 364 6.82 -7.91 18.34
C ALA A 364 7.01 -6.90 17.19
N LEU A 365 5.98 -6.11 16.86
CA LEU A 365 6.09 -5.02 15.88
C LEU A 365 7.11 -3.96 16.32
N THR A 366 7.16 -3.61 17.60
CA THR A 366 8.18 -2.69 18.13
C THR A 366 9.59 -3.24 17.93
N GLY A 367 9.81 -4.53 18.18
CA GLY A 367 11.08 -5.22 17.89
C GLY A 367 11.43 -5.18 16.39
N MET A 368 10.44 -5.40 15.51
CA MET A 368 10.63 -5.26 14.06
C MET A 368 10.97 -3.82 13.65
N GLY A 369 10.49 -2.81 14.38
CA GLY A 369 10.85 -1.40 14.19
C GLY A 369 12.34 -1.15 14.46
N VAL A 370 12.89 -1.77 15.51
CA VAL A 370 14.33 -1.73 15.77
C VAL A 370 15.10 -2.34 14.61
N LEU A 371 14.68 -3.51 14.11
CA LEU A 371 15.29 -4.14 12.93
C LEU A 371 15.24 -3.23 11.71
N MET A 372 14.10 -2.58 11.44
CA MET A 372 13.96 -1.60 10.36
C MET A 372 14.95 -0.45 10.50
N SER A 373 15.19 0.04 11.72
CA SER A 373 16.14 1.12 12.01
C SER A 373 17.58 0.68 11.75
N VAL A 374 17.93 -0.56 12.09
CA VAL A 374 19.24 -1.17 11.77
C VAL A 374 19.43 -1.29 10.26
N LEU A 375 18.40 -1.76 9.52
CA LEU A 375 18.47 -1.86 8.05
C LEU A 375 18.59 -0.46 7.41
N ALA A 376 17.87 0.54 7.92
CA ALA A 376 17.98 1.92 7.47
C ALA A 376 19.41 2.47 7.65
N TRP A 377 20.02 2.15 8.77
CA TRP A 377 21.40 2.52 9.05
C TRP A 377 22.38 1.80 8.12
N ALA A 378 22.18 0.51 7.85
CA ALA A 378 23.00 -0.30 6.93
C ALA A 378 22.89 0.15 5.46
N LEU A 379 21.79 0.84 5.06
CA LEU A 379 21.57 1.39 3.73
C LEU A 379 22.35 2.70 3.47
N ARG A 380 23.50 2.89 4.14
CA ARG A 380 24.44 3.98 3.85
C ARG A 380 24.91 3.91 2.39
N PRO A 381 25.04 5.07 1.71
CA PRO A 381 25.66 5.09 0.40
C PRO A 381 27.05 4.43 0.47
N PRO A 382 27.42 3.64 -0.56
CA PRO A 382 28.79 3.12 -0.62
C PRO A 382 29.74 4.30 -0.58
N LYS A 383 30.83 4.17 0.24
CA LYS A 383 31.90 5.17 0.24
C LYS A 383 32.42 5.26 -1.20
N GLN A 384 32.33 6.45 -1.80
CA GLN A 384 33.04 6.68 -3.06
C GLN A 384 34.53 6.41 -2.77
N PRO A 385 35.21 5.60 -3.58
CA PRO A 385 36.65 5.52 -3.46
C PRO A 385 37.22 6.91 -3.68
N THR A 386 37.89 7.43 -2.69
CA THR A 386 38.68 8.69 -2.74
C THR A 386 39.79 8.55 -3.76
#